data_5b59f1a995339d4013d978ad325b3e5d
#
_entry.id   5b59f1a995339d4013d978ad325b3e5d
#
_cell.length_a   1.000
_cell.length_b   1.000
_cell.length_c   1.000
_cell.angle_alpha   90.00
_cell.angle_beta   90.00
_cell.angle_gamma   90.00
#
_symmetry.space_group_name_H-M   'P 1'
#
loop_
_entity.id
_entity.type
_entity.pdbx_description
1 polymer ?
#
loop_
_entity_poly.entity_id
_entity_poly.type
_entity_poly.pdbx_seq_one_letter_code
_entity_poly.pdbx_strand_id
1 'polypeptide(L)'
;MPADDLTVLLMSDYGVALYGNAIIVNTDFAKANPEAVTGFLRATAKGWKEAIANPALAVESLMKRNPAADAGLEERRLGLAIADNVLTDFARANGMGAIDPERMAKAIEQTKTVYEFQTTPDAALYFDPAWLPTDGSLKLE
;
A
#
# COMPACT_ATOMS: atom_id res chain seq x y z
N MET A 1 24.32 12.52 11.71
CA MET A 1 23.47 13.25 12.66
C MET A 1 22.83 12.20 13.55
N PRO A 2 22.96 12.30 14.88
CA PRO A 2 22.31 11.38 15.81
C PRO A 2 20.80 11.43 15.68
N ALA A 3 20.11 10.30 15.96
CA ALA A 3 18.65 10.24 15.86
C ALA A 3 17.95 11.21 16.83
N ASP A 4 18.57 11.45 17.97
CA ASP A 4 18.07 12.34 19.03
C ASP A 4 18.07 13.83 18.62
N ASP A 5 18.81 14.17 17.55
CA ASP A 5 18.84 15.53 16.97
C ASP A 5 17.70 15.76 15.95
N LEU A 6 16.87 14.75 15.72
CA LEU A 6 15.79 14.78 14.72
C LEU A 6 14.42 14.75 15.38
N THR A 7 13.56 15.65 14.99
CA THR A 7 12.14 15.58 15.30
C THR A 7 11.39 15.11 14.04
N VAL A 8 10.72 13.96 14.16
CA VAL A 8 9.89 13.43 13.06
C VAL A 8 8.46 13.89 13.25
N LEU A 9 7.92 14.58 12.25
CA LEU A 9 6.53 15.00 12.21
C LEU A 9 5.82 14.19 11.11
N LEU A 10 4.95 13.27 11.50
CA LEU A 10 4.17 12.51 10.54
C LEU A 10 3.00 13.35 10.05
N MET A 11 2.88 13.52 8.74
CA MET A 11 1.79 14.30 8.14
C MET A 11 0.40 13.76 8.51
N SER A 12 0.28 12.45 8.74
CA SER A 12 -0.94 11.80 9.21
C SER A 12 -1.42 12.34 10.56
N ASP A 13 -0.51 12.67 11.48
CA ASP A 13 -0.82 13.18 12.81
C ASP A 13 -1.44 14.59 12.75
N TYR A 14 -1.20 15.29 11.64
CA TYR A 14 -1.74 16.61 11.34
C TYR A 14 -2.92 16.58 10.36
N GLY A 15 -3.52 15.41 10.18
CA GLY A 15 -4.73 15.26 9.38
C GLY A 15 -4.52 15.04 7.87
N VAL A 16 -3.28 14.92 7.40
CA VAL A 16 -2.97 14.58 6.00
C VAL A 16 -2.80 13.07 5.92
N ALA A 17 -3.90 12.38 5.67
CA ALA A 17 -3.94 10.91 5.66
C ALA A 17 -4.15 10.37 4.22
N LEU A 18 -3.22 10.68 3.33
CA LEU A 18 -3.26 10.19 1.95
C LEU A 18 -2.91 8.71 1.89
N TYR A 19 -3.43 8.03 0.86
CA TYR A 19 -2.95 6.70 0.52
C TYR A 19 -1.58 6.79 -0.15
N GLY A 20 -0.73 5.80 0.10
CA GLY A 20 0.61 5.71 -0.47
C GLY A 20 0.62 4.95 -1.81
N ASN A 21 1.36 3.84 -1.85
CA ASN A 21 1.51 3.05 -3.06
C ASN A 21 0.20 2.36 -3.46
N ALA A 22 -0.10 2.37 -4.77
CA ALA A 22 -1.26 1.73 -5.35
C ALA A 22 -0.87 0.79 -6.49
N ILE A 23 -1.65 -0.27 -6.68
CA ILE A 23 -1.56 -1.12 -7.87
C ILE A 23 -2.48 -0.50 -8.92
N ILE A 24 -1.88 -0.10 -10.03
CA ILE A 24 -2.60 0.48 -11.17
C ILE A 24 -2.62 -0.54 -12.31
N VAL A 25 -3.77 -0.71 -12.92
CA VAL A 25 -3.97 -1.60 -14.06
C VAL A 25 -4.63 -0.85 -15.22
N ASN A 26 -4.21 -1.17 -16.44
CA ASN A 26 -4.93 -0.70 -17.62
C ASN A 26 -6.33 -1.32 -17.66
N THR A 27 -7.36 -0.50 -17.85
CA THR A 27 -8.77 -0.94 -17.78
C THR A 27 -9.14 -1.94 -18.86
N ASP A 28 -8.60 -1.80 -20.08
CA ASP A 28 -8.90 -2.74 -21.18
C ASP A 28 -8.20 -4.09 -20.94
N PHE A 29 -6.96 -4.06 -20.41
CA PHE A 29 -6.26 -5.27 -19.98
C PHE A 29 -7.04 -5.97 -18.87
N ALA A 30 -7.51 -5.24 -17.86
CA ALA A 30 -8.25 -5.80 -16.74
C ALA A 30 -9.56 -6.50 -17.22
N LYS A 31 -10.31 -5.85 -18.10
CA LYS A 31 -11.53 -6.43 -18.69
C LYS A 31 -11.24 -7.68 -19.52
N ALA A 32 -10.15 -7.68 -20.29
CA ALA A 32 -9.77 -8.81 -21.13
C ALA A 32 -9.17 -9.97 -20.32
N ASN A 33 -8.56 -9.69 -19.16
CA ASN A 33 -7.77 -10.65 -18.36
C ASN A 33 -8.11 -10.59 -16.86
N PRO A 34 -9.36 -10.75 -16.45
CA PRO A 34 -9.78 -10.57 -15.06
C PRO A 34 -9.06 -11.52 -14.09
N GLU A 35 -8.82 -12.77 -14.51
CA GLU A 35 -8.12 -13.76 -13.70
C GLU A 35 -6.65 -13.39 -13.47
N ALA A 36 -5.99 -12.77 -14.45
CA ALA A 36 -4.62 -12.32 -14.31
C ALA A 36 -4.52 -11.20 -13.27
N VAL A 37 -5.47 -10.25 -13.26
CA VAL A 37 -5.52 -9.17 -12.27
C VAL A 37 -5.73 -9.72 -10.87
N THR A 38 -6.76 -10.55 -10.69
CA THR A 38 -7.06 -11.17 -9.40
C THR A 38 -5.92 -12.08 -8.92
N GLY A 39 -5.30 -12.83 -9.84
CA GLY A 39 -4.13 -13.65 -9.54
C GLY A 39 -2.91 -12.85 -9.09
N PHE A 40 -2.67 -11.71 -9.73
CA PHE A 40 -1.60 -10.79 -9.33
C PHE A 40 -1.84 -10.22 -7.92
N LEU A 41 -3.08 -9.83 -7.61
CA LEU A 41 -3.43 -9.33 -6.27
C LEU A 41 -3.25 -10.41 -5.19
N ARG A 42 -3.64 -11.67 -5.47
CA ARG A 42 -3.37 -12.80 -4.57
C ARG A 42 -1.88 -13.01 -4.35
N ALA A 43 -1.09 -12.99 -5.42
CA ALA A 43 0.36 -13.17 -5.34
C ALA A 43 1.02 -12.05 -4.54
N THR A 44 0.57 -10.81 -4.73
CA THR A 44 1.05 -9.64 -3.96
C THR A 44 0.70 -9.80 -2.48
N ALA A 45 -0.53 -10.17 -2.16
CA ALA A 45 -0.95 -10.41 -0.78
C ALA A 45 -0.14 -11.55 -0.12
N LYS A 46 0.10 -12.64 -0.85
CA LYS A 46 0.94 -13.73 -0.38
C LYS A 46 2.36 -13.26 -0.10
N GLY A 47 2.96 -12.50 -1.03
CA GLY A 47 4.30 -11.94 -0.86
C GLY A 47 4.42 -11.06 0.39
N TRP A 48 3.43 -10.21 0.65
CA TRP A 48 3.39 -9.40 1.87
C TRP A 48 3.28 -10.26 3.14
N LYS A 49 2.42 -11.28 3.16
CA LYS A 49 2.30 -12.20 4.31
C LYS A 49 3.61 -12.92 4.58
N GLU A 50 4.31 -13.37 3.54
CA GLU A 50 5.62 -14.01 3.68
C GLU A 50 6.67 -13.03 4.19
N ALA A 51 6.67 -11.78 3.70
CA ALA A 51 7.57 -10.74 4.17
C ALA A 51 7.31 -10.33 5.63
N ILE A 52 6.04 -10.32 6.06
CA ILE A 52 5.64 -10.07 7.45
C ILE A 52 6.11 -11.22 8.36
N ALA A 53 5.91 -12.47 7.92
CA ALA A 53 6.29 -13.65 8.69
C ALA A 53 7.83 -13.83 8.78
N ASN A 54 8.55 -13.44 7.73
CA ASN A 54 10.02 -13.55 7.66
C ASN A 54 10.63 -12.36 6.91
N PRO A 55 10.82 -11.20 7.58
CA PRO A 55 11.40 -10.02 6.96
C PRO A 55 12.81 -10.24 6.38
N ALA A 56 13.61 -11.09 7.03
CA ALA A 56 14.97 -11.38 6.59
C ALA A 56 15.00 -12.03 5.19
N LEU A 57 14.04 -12.91 4.88
CA LEU A 57 13.93 -13.54 3.56
C LEU A 57 13.56 -12.52 2.48
N ALA A 58 12.71 -11.56 2.81
CA ALA A 58 12.36 -10.48 1.89
C ALA A 58 13.57 -9.57 1.60
N VAL A 59 14.36 -9.23 2.63
CA VAL A 59 15.61 -8.48 2.48
C VAL A 59 16.64 -9.25 1.66
N GLU A 60 16.80 -10.56 1.89
CA GLU A 60 17.68 -11.41 1.08
C GLU A 60 17.29 -11.38 -0.41
N SER A 61 15.99 -11.44 -0.70
CA SER A 61 15.46 -11.35 -2.07
C SER A 61 15.73 -10.00 -2.71
N LEU A 62 15.65 -8.92 -1.94
CA LEU A 62 16.00 -7.56 -2.38
C LEU A 62 17.49 -7.47 -2.69
N MET A 63 18.36 -7.97 -1.79
CA MET A 63 19.82 -7.93 -1.97
C MET A 63 20.27 -8.68 -3.23
N LYS A 64 19.60 -9.77 -3.62
CA LYS A 64 19.86 -10.48 -4.88
C LYS A 64 19.60 -9.61 -6.11
N ARG A 65 18.64 -8.70 -6.04
CA ARG A 65 18.25 -7.78 -7.13
C ARG A 65 19.00 -6.45 -7.10
N ASN A 66 19.38 -6.02 -5.90
CA ASN A 66 20.13 -4.78 -5.68
C ASN A 66 21.31 -5.03 -4.73
N PRO A 67 22.43 -5.57 -5.22
CA PRO A 67 23.61 -5.87 -4.41
C PRO A 67 24.27 -4.64 -3.77
N ALA A 68 23.94 -3.43 -4.25
CA ALA A 68 24.48 -2.17 -3.72
C ALA A 68 23.70 -1.67 -2.49
N ALA A 69 22.56 -2.28 -2.13
CA ALA A 69 21.79 -1.91 -0.96
C ALA A 69 22.48 -2.35 0.34
N ASP A 70 22.16 -1.69 1.44
CA ASP A 70 22.56 -2.08 2.79
C ASP A 70 21.46 -2.93 3.43
N ALA A 71 21.76 -4.20 3.71
CA ALA A 71 20.77 -5.14 4.22
C ALA A 71 20.16 -4.70 5.57
N GLY A 72 20.98 -4.16 6.48
CA GLY A 72 20.49 -3.69 7.77
C GLY A 72 19.61 -2.45 7.68
N LEU A 73 19.88 -1.58 6.70
CA LEU A 73 19.04 -0.43 6.42
C LEU A 73 17.69 -0.88 5.80
N GLU A 74 17.73 -1.81 4.85
CA GLU A 74 16.53 -2.31 4.18
C GLU A 74 15.64 -3.12 5.13
N GLU A 75 16.21 -3.84 6.10
CA GLU A 75 15.43 -4.52 7.14
C GLU A 75 14.67 -3.51 8.02
N ARG A 76 15.33 -2.42 8.44
CA ARG A 76 14.65 -1.35 9.19
C ARG A 76 13.57 -0.66 8.38
N ARG A 77 13.82 -0.37 7.10
CA ARG A 77 12.82 0.22 6.18
C ARG A 77 11.60 -0.68 6.01
N LEU A 78 11.85 -1.97 5.81
CA LEU A 78 10.78 -2.95 5.68
C LEU A 78 9.96 -3.04 6.97
N GLY A 79 10.61 -3.07 8.13
CA GLY A 79 9.94 -3.06 9.44
C GLY A 79 9.01 -1.86 9.61
N LEU A 80 9.48 -0.65 9.29
CA LEU A 80 8.65 0.56 9.32
C LEU A 80 7.49 0.48 8.32
N ALA A 81 7.74 0.05 7.07
CA ALA A 81 6.69 -0.10 6.08
C ALA A 81 5.61 -1.10 6.51
N ILE A 82 6.01 -2.22 7.11
CA ILE A 82 5.07 -3.21 7.66
C ILE A 82 4.23 -2.60 8.78
N ALA A 83 4.87 -1.95 9.75
CA ALA A 83 4.19 -1.41 10.93
C ALA A 83 3.24 -0.27 10.58
N ASP A 84 3.71 0.68 9.77
CA ASP A 84 3.00 1.94 9.56
C ASP A 84 2.03 1.92 8.37
N ASN A 85 2.25 1.03 7.38
CA ASN A 85 1.48 1.05 6.15
C ASN A 85 0.74 -0.27 5.83
N VAL A 86 1.22 -1.42 6.31
CA VAL A 86 0.64 -2.73 5.95
C VAL A 86 -0.19 -3.30 7.09
N LEU A 87 0.35 -3.38 8.30
CA LEU A 87 -0.32 -3.96 9.47
C LEU A 87 -1.10 -2.93 10.29
N THR A 88 -1.76 -1.99 9.63
CA THR A 88 -2.63 -1.01 10.29
C THR A 88 -3.89 -1.68 10.87
N ASP A 89 -4.51 -1.06 11.89
CA ASP A 89 -5.77 -1.56 12.46
C ASP A 89 -6.87 -1.68 11.39
N PHE A 90 -6.93 -0.73 10.47
CA PHE A 90 -7.88 -0.78 9.36
C PHE A 90 -7.62 -1.98 8.44
N ALA A 91 -6.37 -2.24 8.07
CA ALA A 91 -6.02 -3.37 7.21
C ALA A 91 -6.24 -4.72 7.90
N ARG A 92 -6.02 -4.82 9.22
CA ARG A 92 -6.34 -6.03 10.00
C ARG A 92 -7.83 -6.30 10.03
N ALA A 93 -8.64 -5.26 10.18
CA ALA A 93 -10.10 -5.39 10.24
C ALA A 93 -10.73 -5.68 8.87
N ASN A 94 -10.19 -5.09 7.79
CA ASN A 94 -10.83 -5.08 6.48
C ASN A 94 -10.06 -5.86 5.38
N GLY A 95 -8.84 -6.30 5.68
CA GLY A 95 -7.97 -6.97 4.71
C GLY A 95 -7.09 -6.01 3.91
N MET A 96 -6.05 -6.57 3.28
CA MET A 96 -5.17 -5.83 2.38
C MET A 96 -5.93 -5.32 1.15
N GLY A 97 -5.63 -4.09 0.75
CA GLY A 97 -6.24 -3.45 -0.42
C GLY A 97 -7.62 -2.84 -0.16
N ALA A 98 -8.18 -3.00 1.03
CA ALA A 98 -9.41 -2.29 1.40
C ALA A 98 -9.16 -0.77 1.49
N ILE A 99 -10.16 -0.01 1.08
CA ILE A 99 -10.14 1.46 1.13
C ILE A 99 -11.23 1.93 2.10
N ASP A 100 -10.85 2.84 3.00
CA ASP A 100 -11.80 3.57 3.84
C ASP A 100 -12.45 4.69 3.00
N PRO A 101 -13.78 4.66 2.81
CA PRO A 101 -14.46 5.66 1.98
C PRO A 101 -14.32 7.10 2.50
N GLU A 102 -14.31 7.30 3.81
CA GLU A 102 -14.17 8.63 4.41
C GLU A 102 -12.75 9.16 4.22
N ARG A 103 -11.74 8.31 4.42
CA ARG A 103 -10.35 8.66 4.13
C ARG A 103 -10.13 8.96 2.65
N MET A 104 -10.75 8.20 1.73
CA MET A 104 -10.66 8.46 0.30
C MET A 104 -11.28 9.80 -0.07
N ALA A 105 -12.47 10.11 0.44
CA ALA A 105 -13.13 11.38 0.21
C ALA A 105 -12.28 12.55 0.71
N LYS A 106 -11.73 12.44 1.93
CA LYS A 106 -10.82 13.44 2.51
C LYS A 106 -9.55 13.60 1.67
N ALA A 107 -8.96 12.51 1.19
CA ALA A 107 -7.77 12.55 0.34
C ALA A 107 -8.04 13.31 -0.97
N ILE A 108 -9.19 13.08 -1.61
CA ILE A 108 -9.62 13.80 -2.81
C ILE A 108 -9.75 15.30 -2.52
N GLU A 109 -10.44 15.68 -1.44
CA GLU A 109 -10.60 17.08 -1.07
C GLU A 109 -9.26 17.75 -0.77
N GLN A 110 -8.37 17.11 -0.04
CA GLN A 110 -7.04 17.63 0.21
C GLN A 110 -6.23 17.81 -1.07
N THR A 111 -6.31 16.84 -1.98
CA THR A 111 -5.60 16.92 -3.27
C THR A 111 -6.12 18.08 -4.12
N LYS A 112 -7.43 18.36 -4.09
CA LYS A 112 -8.04 19.52 -4.78
C LYS A 112 -7.54 20.87 -4.28
N THR A 113 -7.01 20.96 -3.06
CA THR A 113 -6.44 22.22 -2.56
C THR A 113 -5.08 22.54 -3.18
N VAL A 114 -4.41 21.54 -3.74
CA VAL A 114 -3.05 21.65 -4.29
C VAL A 114 -3.05 21.59 -5.82
N TYR A 115 -3.98 20.82 -6.39
CA TYR A 115 -4.06 20.59 -7.83
C TYR A 115 -5.38 21.12 -8.39
N GLU A 116 -5.29 21.81 -9.52
CA GLU A 116 -6.47 22.17 -10.32
C GLU A 116 -6.86 20.98 -11.20
N PHE A 117 -8.06 20.44 -10.99
CA PHE A 117 -8.62 19.38 -11.82
C PHE A 117 -9.58 19.96 -12.86
N GLN A 118 -9.48 19.48 -14.09
CA GLN A 118 -10.44 19.86 -15.15
C GLN A 118 -11.85 19.33 -14.88
N THR A 119 -11.94 18.21 -14.15
CA THR A 119 -13.21 17.58 -13.74
C THR A 119 -13.12 17.23 -12.26
N THR A 120 -14.27 17.17 -11.58
CA THR A 120 -14.29 16.73 -10.17
C THR A 120 -13.90 15.26 -10.10
N PRO A 121 -12.86 14.91 -9.32
CA PRO A 121 -12.49 13.52 -9.12
C PRO A 121 -13.62 12.72 -8.45
N ASP A 122 -13.92 11.54 -8.99
CA ASP A 122 -14.87 10.59 -8.42
C ASP A 122 -14.10 9.37 -7.89
N ALA A 123 -14.26 9.07 -6.61
CA ALA A 123 -13.58 7.95 -5.96
C ALA A 123 -13.83 6.61 -6.66
N ALA A 124 -15.04 6.40 -7.20
CA ALA A 124 -15.42 5.19 -7.91
C ALA A 124 -14.65 4.97 -9.23
N LEU A 125 -14.05 6.04 -9.79
CA LEU A 125 -13.21 5.92 -10.98
C LEU A 125 -11.77 5.53 -10.66
N TYR A 126 -11.33 5.74 -9.42
CA TYR A 126 -9.94 5.50 -9.00
C TYR A 126 -9.76 4.18 -8.25
N PHE A 127 -10.81 3.67 -7.63
CA PHE A 127 -10.75 2.43 -6.89
C PHE A 127 -11.98 1.56 -7.19
N ASP A 128 -11.72 0.37 -7.73
CA ASP A 128 -12.77 -0.62 -8.01
C ASP A 128 -12.53 -1.88 -7.15
N PRO A 129 -13.33 -2.07 -6.09
CA PRO A 129 -13.19 -3.23 -5.20
C PRO A 129 -13.58 -4.55 -5.85
N ALA A 130 -14.25 -4.54 -7.02
CA ALA A 130 -14.67 -5.76 -7.71
C ALA A 130 -13.48 -6.64 -8.17
N TRP A 131 -12.29 -6.05 -8.28
CA TRP A 131 -11.08 -6.77 -8.62
C TRP A 131 -10.42 -7.47 -7.43
N LEU A 132 -10.81 -7.12 -6.20
CA LEU A 132 -10.22 -7.71 -5.00
C LEU A 132 -10.65 -9.17 -4.87
N PRO A 133 -9.69 -10.10 -4.56
CA PRO A 133 -10.04 -11.48 -4.26
C PRO A 133 -11.00 -11.60 -3.07
N THR A 134 -12.02 -12.45 -3.22
CA THR A 134 -13.02 -12.71 -2.17
C THR A 134 -12.80 -14.02 -1.41
N ASP A 135 -11.73 -14.74 -1.71
CA ASP A 135 -11.39 -16.06 -1.18
C ASP A 135 -10.66 -16.05 0.18
N GLY A 136 -10.58 -14.91 0.82
CA GLY A 136 -9.88 -14.74 2.09
C GLY A 136 -8.37 -14.52 1.97
N SER A 137 -7.80 -14.54 0.76
CA SER A 137 -6.36 -14.34 0.55
C SER A 137 -5.85 -12.98 1.01
N LEU A 138 -6.72 -11.97 1.09
CA LEU A 138 -6.38 -10.62 1.54
C LEU A 138 -6.43 -10.43 3.06
N LYS A 139 -6.95 -11.39 3.84
CA LYS A 139 -7.01 -11.28 5.30
C LYS A 139 -5.60 -11.26 5.88
N LEU A 140 -5.38 -10.35 6.83
CA LEU A 140 -4.20 -10.31 7.70
C LEU A 140 -4.55 -11.01 9.01
N GLU A 141 -3.78 -12.02 9.34
CA GLU A 141 -3.90 -12.75 10.63
C GLU A 141 -3.06 -12.05 11.69
#